data_7842c30e35f802d8ee206f5a24f1c14d
#
_entry.id   7842c30e35f802d8ee206f5a24f1c14d
#
_cell.length_a   1.000
_cell.length_b   1.000
_cell.length_c   1.000
_cell.angle_alpha   90.00
_cell.angle_beta   90.00
_cell.angle_gamma   90.00
#
_symmetry.space_group_name_H-M   'P 1'
#
loop_
_entity.id
_entity.type
_entity.pdbx_description
1 polymer ?
#
loop_
_entity_poly.entity_id
_entity_poly.type
_entity_poly.pdbx_seq_one_letter_code
_entity_poly.pdbx_strand_id
1 'polypeptide(L)'
;IAFNPLYITGVLVGLVLIFILFNYQKIHWSVPTIVTIVGSLGILAGISFGTPKIMEKLPKHQRERIEVLYKGEKAFRDTSGYNLLYSKTAIGSGGFFGKGYMQGSVTQGKFVPEQETDYIFCTVGEEWGFFGSFLLVLFYAIYIGRIFYLAETQKNTFNRVFGYCFAGILLMHFSINLGMVMGLFPTVGIPLPYFSYGGSSLLAFSIMTAIFFKLNYADKNSLV
;
A
#
# COMPACT_ATOMS: atom_id res chain seq x y z
N ILE A 1 -12.67 6.36 -18.63
CA ILE A 1 -11.60 5.98 -19.58
C ILE A 1 -11.16 4.60 -19.10
N ALA A 2 -11.57 3.55 -19.82
CA ALA A 2 -11.12 2.20 -19.54
C ALA A 2 -9.61 2.15 -19.79
N PHE A 3 -8.82 1.98 -18.72
CA PHE A 3 -7.39 1.79 -18.82
C PHE A 3 -7.13 0.45 -19.54
N ASN A 4 -6.99 0.51 -20.85
CA ASN A 4 -6.55 -0.65 -21.60
C ASN A 4 -5.04 -0.78 -21.38
N PRO A 5 -4.52 -1.91 -20.86
CA PRO A 5 -3.10 -2.10 -20.59
C PRO A 5 -2.22 -1.86 -21.83
N LEU A 6 -2.76 -2.09 -23.02
CA LEU A 6 -2.09 -1.80 -24.28
C LEU A 6 -1.79 -0.30 -24.48
N TYR A 7 -2.68 0.62 -24.03
CA TYR A 7 -2.41 2.06 -24.13
C TYR A 7 -1.31 2.49 -23.17
N ILE A 8 -1.33 1.99 -21.92
CA ILE A 8 -0.30 2.31 -20.93
C ILE A 8 1.08 1.84 -21.40
N THR A 9 1.16 0.60 -21.89
CA THR A 9 2.42 0.08 -22.45
C THR A 9 2.85 0.83 -23.68
N GLY A 10 1.95 1.20 -24.57
CA GLY A 10 2.25 2.03 -25.73
C GLY A 10 2.84 3.39 -25.33
N VAL A 11 2.25 4.04 -24.32
CA VAL A 11 2.76 5.31 -23.77
C VAL A 11 4.14 5.12 -23.12
N LEU A 12 4.34 4.08 -22.32
CA LEU A 12 5.63 3.80 -21.67
C LEU A 12 6.73 3.48 -22.70
N VAL A 13 6.42 2.66 -23.69
CA VAL A 13 7.35 2.37 -24.79
C VAL A 13 7.65 3.66 -25.57
N GLY A 14 6.64 4.48 -25.85
CA GLY A 14 6.81 5.79 -26.49
C GLY A 14 7.75 6.71 -25.71
N LEU A 15 7.55 6.80 -24.39
CA LEU A 15 8.42 7.60 -23.50
C LEU A 15 9.87 7.10 -23.49
N VAL A 16 10.07 5.78 -23.46
CA VAL A 16 11.42 5.17 -23.55
C VAL A 16 12.07 5.49 -24.90
N LEU A 17 11.33 5.38 -26.00
CA LEU A 17 11.84 5.74 -27.33
C LEU A 17 12.17 7.23 -27.45
N ILE A 18 11.31 8.09 -26.93
CA ILE A 18 11.55 9.56 -26.87
C ILE A 18 12.81 9.84 -26.06
N PHE A 19 12.96 9.21 -24.88
CA PHE A 19 14.14 9.38 -24.04
C PHE A 19 15.44 8.95 -24.77
N ILE A 20 15.40 7.82 -25.49
CA ILE A 20 16.52 7.33 -26.28
C ILE A 20 16.85 8.33 -27.40
N LEU A 21 15.84 8.85 -28.13
CA LEU A 21 16.02 9.81 -29.19
C LEU A 21 16.66 11.12 -28.71
N PHE A 22 16.17 11.67 -27.58
CA PHE A 22 16.72 12.91 -27.01
C PHE A 22 18.13 12.75 -26.43
N ASN A 23 18.48 11.55 -25.97
CA ASN A 23 19.79 11.28 -25.39
C ASN A 23 20.71 10.45 -26.29
N TYR A 24 20.37 10.28 -27.57
CA TYR A 24 21.09 9.41 -28.50
C TYR A 24 22.61 9.67 -28.52
N GLN A 25 23.02 10.94 -28.48
CA GLN A 25 24.43 11.33 -28.49
C GLN A 25 25.13 11.11 -27.14
N LYS A 26 24.39 11.03 -26.02
CA LYS A 26 24.91 10.84 -24.66
C LYS A 26 24.91 9.38 -24.21
N ILE A 27 24.14 8.53 -24.88
CA ILE A 27 24.04 7.12 -24.54
C ILE A 27 25.30 6.41 -25.05
N HIS A 28 26.07 5.88 -24.12
CA HIS A 28 27.19 5.01 -24.47
C HIS A 28 26.64 3.65 -24.94
N TRP A 29 26.65 3.42 -26.22
CA TRP A 29 26.15 2.19 -26.87
C TRP A 29 27.08 1.00 -26.59
N SER A 30 27.13 0.60 -25.33
CA SER A 30 27.83 -0.62 -24.90
C SER A 30 26.88 -1.81 -24.87
N VAL A 31 27.42 -3.01 -24.96
CA VAL A 31 26.62 -4.25 -24.88
C VAL A 31 25.68 -4.27 -23.65
N PRO A 32 26.12 -3.93 -22.42
CA PRO A 32 25.24 -3.90 -21.26
C PRO A 32 24.11 -2.88 -21.40
N THR A 33 24.33 -1.72 -22.02
CA THR A 33 23.27 -0.72 -22.26
C THR A 33 22.20 -1.23 -23.20
N ILE A 34 22.60 -1.88 -24.29
CA ILE A 34 21.67 -2.49 -25.26
C ILE A 34 20.86 -3.61 -24.58
N VAL A 35 21.51 -4.48 -23.81
CA VAL A 35 20.85 -5.57 -23.06
C VAL A 35 19.83 -5.01 -22.07
N THR A 36 20.16 -3.93 -21.36
CA THR A 36 19.23 -3.29 -20.42
C THR A 36 18.00 -2.71 -21.13
N ILE A 37 18.19 -2.03 -22.26
CA ILE A 37 17.08 -1.45 -23.04
C ILE A 37 16.19 -2.56 -23.62
N VAL A 38 16.77 -3.57 -24.25
CA VAL A 38 16.02 -4.69 -24.82
C VAL A 38 15.32 -5.49 -23.72
N GLY A 39 16.00 -5.73 -22.61
CA GLY A 39 15.42 -6.40 -21.44
C GLY A 39 14.24 -5.64 -20.85
N SER A 40 14.35 -4.33 -20.66
CA SER A 40 13.25 -3.50 -20.17
C SER A 40 12.04 -3.47 -21.11
N LEU A 41 12.28 -3.38 -22.43
CA LEU A 41 11.22 -3.46 -23.44
C LEU A 41 10.56 -4.86 -23.46
N GLY A 42 11.36 -5.92 -23.31
CA GLY A 42 10.86 -7.30 -23.21
C GLY A 42 9.99 -7.52 -21.98
N ILE A 43 10.37 -6.98 -20.83
CA ILE A 43 9.58 -7.03 -19.58
C ILE A 43 8.26 -6.26 -19.75
N LEU A 44 8.30 -5.05 -20.33
CA LEU A 44 7.10 -4.25 -20.60
C LEU A 44 6.14 -4.97 -21.55
N ALA A 45 6.65 -5.56 -22.61
CA ALA A 45 5.86 -6.37 -23.54
C ALA A 45 5.28 -7.62 -22.85
N GLY A 46 6.09 -8.33 -22.05
CA GLY A 46 5.65 -9.49 -21.27
C GLY A 46 4.51 -9.16 -20.30
N ILE A 47 4.59 -8.04 -19.60
CA ILE A 47 3.53 -7.54 -18.73
C ILE A 47 2.27 -7.21 -19.53
N SER A 48 2.41 -6.52 -20.68
CA SER A 48 1.28 -6.11 -21.51
C SER A 48 0.49 -7.29 -22.08
N PHE A 49 1.17 -8.25 -22.66
CA PHE A 49 0.54 -9.44 -23.25
C PHE A 49 0.18 -10.51 -22.21
N GLY A 50 0.89 -10.55 -21.07
CA GLY A 50 0.66 -11.50 -19.99
C GLY A 50 -0.54 -11.13 -19.12
N THR A 51 -0.72 -9.84 -18.83
CA THR A 51 -1.77 -9.36 -17.93
C THR A 51 -3.19 -9.81 -18.33
N PRO A 52 -3.67 -9.69 -19.59
CA PRO A 52 -4.99 -10.16 -19.98
C PRO A 52 -5.18 -11.67 -19.77
N LYS A 53 -4.16 -12.47 -20.15
CA LYS A 53 -4.19 -13.93 -20.01
C LYS A 53 -4.19 -14.37 -18.54
N ILE A 54 -3.47 -13.65 -17.68
CA ILE A 54 -3.47 -13.90 -16.24
C ILE A 54 -4.84 -13.54 -15.64
N MET A 55 -5.40 -12.39 -16.04
CA MET A 55 -6.72 -11.94 -15.57
C MET A 55 -7.84 -12.93 -15.93
N GLU A 56 -7.79 -13.56 -17.09
CA GLU A 56 -8.76 -14.59 -17.49
C GLU A 56 -8.69 -15.86 -16.62
N LYS A 57 -7.49 -16.20 -16.11
CA LYS A 57 -7.28 -17.38 -15.26
C LYS A 57 -7.61 -17.15 -13.79
N LEU A 58 -7.75 -15.88 -13.36
CA LEU A 58 -8.08 -15.55 -11.98
C LEU A 58 -9.52 -15.92 -11.64
N PRO A 59 -9.79 -16.40 -10.41
CA PRO A 59 -11.14 -16.56 -9.89
C PRO A 59 -11.94 -15.26 -10.01
N LYS A 60 -13.24 -15.37 -10.30
CA LYS A 60 -14.11 -14.20 -10.54
C LYS A 60 -13.99 -13.12 -9.47
N HIS A 61 -14.00 -13.49 -8.18
CA HIS A 61 -13.90 -12.54 -7.07
C HIS A 61 -12.56 -11.79 -7.00
N GLN A 62 -11.44 -12.40 -7.39
CA GLN A 62 -10.14 -11.73 -7.42
C GLN A 62 -10.05 -10.78 -8.62
N ARG A 63 -10.57 -11.21 -9.76
CA ARG A 63 -10.67 -10.40 -10.96
C ARG A 63 -11.51 -9.15 -10.72
N GLU A 64 -12.69 -9.28 -10.09
CA GLU A 64 -13.56 -8.15 -9.76
C GLU A 64 -12.85 -7.13 -8.85
N ARG A 65 -12.10 -7.56 -7.83
CA ARG A 65 -11.32 -6.67 -6.95
C ARG A 65 -10.31 -5.82 -7.71
N ILE A 66 -9.68 -6.37 -8.74
CA ILE A 66 -8.76 -5.64 -9.60
C ILE A 66 -9.55 -4.74 -10.57
N GLU A 67 -10.65 -5.24 -11.14
CA GLU A 67 -11.47 -4.48 -12.08
C GLU A 67 -12.13 -3.25 -11.45
N VAL A 68 -12.46 -3.28 -10.16
CA VAL A 68 -12.98 -2.13 -9.40
C VAL A 68 -12.04 -0.91 -9.50
N LEU A 69 -10.71 -1.11 -9.54
CA LEU A 69 -9.73 -0.02 -9.59
C LEU A 69 -9.81 0.80 -10.88
N TYR A 70 -10.07 0.17 -12.02
CA TYR A 70 -10.08 0.86 -13.31
C TYR A 70 -11.47 1.06 -13.91
N LYS A 71 -12.46 0.23 -13.55
CA LYS A 71 -13.87 0.42 -13.96
C LYS A 71 -14.65 1.28 -12.97
N GLY A 72 -14.10 1.48 -11.78
CA GLY A 72 -14.69 2.25 -10.69
C GLY A 72 -15.61 1.41 -9.79
N GLU A 73 -15.70 1.84 -8.53
CA GLU A 73 -16.48 1.17 -7.48
C GLU A 73 -17.97 1.11 -7.77
N LYS A 74 -18.49 2.11 -8.52
CA LYS A 74 -19.93 2.18 -8.86
C LYS A 74 -20.39 1.04 -9.78
N ALA A 75 -19.52 0.54 -10.65
CA ALA A 75 -19.82 -0.58 -11.55
C ALA A 75 -19.94 -1.92 -10.81
N PHE A 76 -19.38 -2.01 -9.60
CA PHE A 76 -19.38 -3.22 -8.76
C PHE A 76 -20.02 -2.97 -7.39
N ARG A 77 -21.05 -2.10 -7.37
CA ARG A 77 -21.71 -1.66 -6.14
C ARG A 77 -22.28 -2.81 -5.31
N ASP A 78 -22.76 -3.87 -5.96
CA ASP A 78 -23.41 -5.00 -5.29
C ASP A 78 -22.43 -6.16 -4.98
N THR A 79 -21.14 -5.99 -5.28
CA THR A 79 -20.10 -7.01 -5.12
C THR A 79 -18.84 -6.43 -4.50
N SER A 80 -17.68 -6.65 -5.12
CA SER A 80 -16.36 -6.26 -4.61
C SER A 80 -16.15 -4.74 -4.44
N GLY A 81 -16.95 -3.91 -5.09
CA GLY A 81 -16.87 -2.44 -4.99
C GLY A 81 -17.65 -1.85 -3.82
N TYR A 82 -18.52 -2.63 -3.16
CA TYR A 82 -19.38 -2.17 -2.07
C TYR A 82 -18.56 -1.54 -0.92
N ASN A 83 -17.63 -2.29 -0.36
CA ASN A 83 -16.80 -1.84 0.75
C ASN A 83 -16.00 -0.59 0.41
N LEU A 84 -15.43 -0.54 -0.80
CA LEU A 84 -14.66 0.61 -1.27
C LEU A 84 -15.52 1.85 -1.46
N LEU A 85 -16.72 1.71 -2.03
CA LEU A 85 -17.66 2.81 -2.24
C LEU A 85 -18.05 3.45 -0.90
N TYR A 86 -18.47 2.63 0.07
CA TYR A 86 -18.87 3.14 1.38
C TYR A 86 -17.69 3.65 2.22
N SER A 87 -16.51 3.04 2.10
CA SER A 87 -15.28 3.55 2.72
C SER A 87 -14.93 4.96 2.22
N LYS A 88 -14.92 5.18 0.91
CA LYS A 88 -14.71 6.51 0.32
C LYS A 88 -15.79 7.51 0.71
N THR A 89 -17.04 7.06 0.77
CA THR A 89 -18.17 7.90 1.21
C THR A 89 -18.01 8.31 2.66
N ALA A 90 -17.62 7.39 3.54
CA ALA A 90 -17.35 7.67 4.95
C ALA A 90 -16.24 8.73 5.11
N ILE A 91 -15.06 8.50 4.51
CA ILE A 91 -13.94 9.44 4.57
C ILE A 91 -14.34 10.81 4.02
N GLY A 92 -15.00 10.85 2.86
CA GLY A 92 -15.42 12.10 2.24
C GLY A 92 -16.47 12.87 3.04
N SER A 93 -17.29 12.16 3.84
CA SER A 93 -18.33 12.78 4.67
C SER A 93 -17.80 13.40 5.97
N GLY A 94 -16.57 13.03 6.41
CA GLY A 94 -15.97 13.54 7.64
C GLY A 94 -15.47 14.99 7.55
N GLY A 95 -15.20 15.51 6.35
CA GLY A 95 -14.70 16.87 6.19
C GLY A 95 -13.35 17.12 6.87
N PHE A 96 -13.12 18.34 7.35
CA PHE A 96 -11.82 18.70 7.94
C PHE A 96 -11.67 18.23 9.39
N PHE A 97 -12.70 18.40 10.22
CA PHE A 97 -12.67 18.08 11.66
C PHE A 97 -13.38 16.79 12.04
N GLY A 98 -14.04 16.13 11.09
CA GLY A 98 -14.85 14.94 11.36
C GLY A 98 -16.26 15.26 11.87
N LYS A 99 -17.07 14.20 12.01
CA LYS A 99 -18.43 14.28 12.57
C LYS A 99 -18.46 14.19 14.09
N GLY A 100 -17.36 13.81 14.70
CA GLY A 100 -17.23 13.54 16.14
C GLY A 100 -17.20 12.04 16.45
N TYR A 101 -16.63 11.71 17.62
CA TYR A 101 -16.49 10.34 18.08
C TYR A 101 -17.86 9.67 18.21
N MET A 102 -18.00 8.48 17.64
CA MET A 102 -19.25 7.71 17.57
C MET A 102 -20.45 8.45 16.91
N GLN A 103 -20.19 9.44 16.04
CA GLN A 103 -21.25 10.18 15.32
C GLN A 103 -21.18 9.97 13.80
N GLY A 104 -20.38 9.04 13.34
CA GLY A 104 -20.27 8.68 11.94
C GLY A 104 -21.54 7.96 11.44
N SER A 105 -22.26 8.54 10.49
CA SER A 105 -23.49 7.94 9.98
C SER A 105 -23.26 6.66 9.17
N VAL A 106 -22.15 6.57 8.43
CA VAL A 106 -21.78 5.39 7.64
C VAL A 106 -21.19 4.31 8.55
N THR A 107 -20.33 4.70 9.49
CA THR A 107 -19.66 3.78 10.41
C THR A 107 -20.63 3.22 11.45
N GLN A 108 -21.52 4.04 12.03
CA GLN A 108 -22.57 3.60 12.96
C GLN A 108 -23.61 2.70 12.27
N GLY A 109 -23.94 3.00 11.02
CA GLY A 109 -24.85 2.18 10.20
C GLY A 109 -24.27 0.85 9.76
N LYS A 110 -22.99 0.56 10.08
CA LYS A 110 -22.26 -0.67 9.69
C LYS A 110 -22.37 -0.96 8.18
N PHE A 111 -22.35 0.10 7.36
CA PHE A 111 -22.40 -0.05 5.91
C PHE A 111 -21.14 -0.69 5.32
N VAL A 112 -20.02 -0.68 6.04
CA VAL A 112 -18.79 -1.38 5.66
C VAL A 112 -18.66 -2.64 6.52
N PRO A 113 -18.88 -3.86 6.00
CA PRO A 113 -18.86 -5.11 6.76
C PRO A 113 -17.59 -5.35 7.56
N GLU A 114 -16.42 -5.13 6.95
CA GLU A 114 -15.10 -5.37 7.56
C GLU A 114 -14.45 -4.06 8.07
N GLN A 115 -15.27 -3.13 8.57
CA GLN A 115 -14.80 -1.81 8.97
C GLN A 115 -13.83 -1.86 10.17
N GLU A 116 -14.03 -2.76 11.14
CA GLU A 116 -13.21 -2.85 12.34
C GLU A 116 -11.83 -3.50 12.10
N THR A 117 -11.73 -4.32 11.07
CA THR A 117 -10.51 -5.05 10.70
C THR A 117 -9.75 -4.35 9.59
N ASP A 118 -10.25 -4.43 8.38
CA ASP A 118 -9.51 -4.05 7.17
C ASP A 118 -9.73 -2.58 6.78
N TYR A 119 -10.89 -2.02 7.13
CA TYR A 119 -11.31 -0.67 6.74
C TYR A 119 -11.35 0.33 7.90
N ILE A 120 -10.65 0.05 9.00
CA ILE A 120 -10.69 0.89 10.22
C ILE A 120 -10.36 2.37 9.93
N PHE A 121 -9.51 2.65 8.94
CA PHE A 121 -9.15 4.00 8.54
C PHE A 121 -10.36 4.81 8.03
N CYS A 122 -11.40 4.17 7.48
CA CYS A 122 -12.62 4.88 7.07
C CYS A 122 -13.37 5.46 8.27
N THR A 123 -13.35 4.77 9.42
CA THR A 123 -13.91 5.26 10.70
C THR A 123 -13.15 6.50 11.18
N VAL A 124 -11.81 6.44 11.13
CA VAL A 124 -10.99 7.62 11.48
C VAL A 124 -11.32 8.80 10.56
N GLY A 125 -11.42 8.53 9.23
CA GLY A 125 -11.76 9.57 8.26
C GLY A 125 -13.14 10.19 8.46
N GLU A 126 -14.15 9.40 8.86
CA GLU A 126 -15.50 9.91 9.11
C GLU A 126 -15.61 10.65 10.45
N GLU A 127 -15.08 10.06 11.53
CA GLU A 127 -15.27 10.58 12.89
C GLU A 127 -14.31 11.73 13.24
N TRP A 128 -13.05 11.64 12.81
CA TRP A 128 -11.98 12.60 13.13
C TRP A 128 -11.57 13.48 11.94
N GLY A 129 -12.13 13.21 10.76
CA GLY A 129 -11.93 13.98 9.54
C GLY A 129 -10.49 13.95 9.01
N PHE A 130 -10.19 14.94 8.18
CA PHE A 130 -8.87 15.09 7.59
C PHE A 130 -7.77 15.28 8.66
N PHE A 131 -8.04 16.09 9.69
CA PHE A 131 -7.05 16.38 10.73
C PHE A 131 -6.66 15.12 11.52
N GLY A 132 -7.64 14.33 11.97
CA GLY A 132 -7.36 13.06 12.67
C GLY A 132 -6.67 12.03 11.79
N SER A 133 -7.09 11.92 10.53
CA SER A 133 -6.45 11.05 9.53
C SER A 133 -4.99 11.45 9.29
N PHE A 134 -4.71 12.75 9.16
CA PHE A 134 -3.36 13.29 9.00
C PHE A 134 -2.48 12.96 10.21
N LEU A 135 -2.99 13.17 11.43
CA LEU A 135 -2.24 12.83 12.65
C LEU A 135 -1.91 11.33 12.71
N LEU A 136 -2.87 10.46 12.37
CA LEU A 136 -2.63 9.02 12.34
C LEU A 136 -1.53 8.66 11.35
N VAL A 137 -1.58 9.18 10.14
CA VAL A 137 -0.55 8.98 9.11
C VAL A 137 0.82 9.48 9.59
N LEU A 138 0.85 10.66 10.23
CA LEU A 138 2.07 11.24 10.77
C LEU A 138 2.67 10.36 11.89
N PHE A 139 1.85 9.83 12.81
CA PHE A 139 2.32 8.90 13.84
C PHE A 139 2.95 7.65 13.23
N TYR A 140 2.32 7.04 12.23
CA TYR A 140 2.92 5.89 11.53
C TYR A 140 4.23 6.26 10.81
N ALA A 141 4.28 7.41 10.15
CA ALA A 141 5.49 7.88 9.48
C ALA A 141 6.65 8.07 10.48
N ILE A 142 6.37 8.69 11.63
CA ILE A 142 7.37 8.88 12.70
C ILE A 142 7.77 7.52 13.29
N TYR A 143 6.82 6.65 13.58
CA TYR A 143 7.08 5.34 14.18
C TYR A 143 7.94 4.45 13.26
N ILE A 144 7.54 4.30 12.01
CA ILE A 144 8.28 3.50 11.02
C ILE A 144 9.64 4.14 10.73
N GLY A 145 9.69 5.46 10.56
CA GLY A 145 10.95 6.20 10.37
C GLY A 145 11.91 6.02 11.56
N ARG A 146 11.36 5.99 12.80
CA ARG A 146 12.17 5.74 13.98
C ARG A 146 12.75 4.32 14.01
N ILE A 147 11.99 3.32 13.58
CA ILE A 147 12.50 1.93 13.48
C ILE A 147 13.60 1.86 12.43
N PHE A 148 13.44 2.48 11.25
CA PHE A 148 14.48 2.55 10.24
C PHE A 148 15.76 3.22 10.76
N TYR A 149 15.61 4.35 11.44
CA TYR A 149 16.74 5.05 12.04
C TYR A 149 17.49 4.20 13.09
N LEU A 150 16.73 3.52 13.97
CA LEU A 150 17.33 2.63 14.96
C LEU A 150 17.98 1.39 14.33
N ALA A 151 17.39 0.86 13.25
CA ALA A 151 17.97 -0.25 12.50
C ALA A 151 19.34 0.13 11.88
N GLU A 152 19.43 1.34 11.30
CA GLU A 152 20.69 1.83 10.70
C GLU A 152 21.81 1.99 11.73
N THR A 153 21.48 2.38 12.94
CA THR A 153 22.46 2.58 14.02
C THR A 153 22.97 1.28 14.65
N GLN A 154 22.41 0.10 14.29
CA GLN A 154 22.83 -1.20 14.80
C GLN A 154 24.21 -1.60 14.25
N LYS A 155 25.10 -2.07 15.11
CA LYS A 155 26.43 -2.57 14.73
C LYS A 155 26.38 -4.01 14.25
N ASN A 156 25.56 -4.84 14.92
CA ASN A 156 25.37 -6.22 14.53
C ASN A 156 24.54 -6.30 13.25
N THR A 157 25.09 -6.96 12.21
CA THR A 157 24.44 -7.14 10.92
C THR A 157 23.08 -7.84 11.03
N PHE A 158 22.95 -8.84 11.89
CA PHE A 158 21.69 -9.54 12.12
C PHE A 158 20.61 -8.58 12.66
N ASN A 159 20.95 -7.80 13.70
CA ASN A 159 20.02 -6.86 14.32
C ASN A 159 19.58 -5.80 13.32
N ARG A 160 20.52 -5.29 12.52
CA ARG A 160 20.24 -4.31 11.47
C ARG A 160 19.28 -4.86 10.42
N VAL A 161 19.56 -6.05 9.88
CA VAL A 161 18.69 -6.70 8.88
C VAL A 161 17.31 -6.98 9.46
N PHE A 162 17.22 -7.49 10.70
CA PHE A 162 15.94 -7.70 11.37
C PHE A 162 15.14 -6.39 11.48
N GLY A 163 15.78 -5.30 11.88
CA GLY A 163 15.16 -3.98 12.00
C GLY A 163 14.61 -3.47 10.66
N TYR A 164 15.37 -3.61 9.58
CA TYR A 164 14.90 -3.23 8.23
C TYR A 164 13.73 -4.09 7.76
N CYS A 165 13.79 -5.40 7.97
CA CYS A 165 12.69 -6.30 7.63
C CYS A 165 11.42 -5.94 8.40
N PHE A 166 11.55 -5.70 9.71
CA PHE A 166 10.41 -5.30 10.54
C PHE A 166 9.80 -3.96 10.12
N ALA A 167 10.64 -2.93 9.90
CA ALA A 167 10.17 -1.64 9.39
C ALA A 167 9.52 -1.77 8.01
N GLY A 168 10.08 -2.61 7.13
CA GLY A 168 9.51 -2.91 5.82
C GLY A 168 8.14 -3.58 5.89
N ILE A 169 7.95 -4.55 6.78
CA ILE A 169 6.65 -5.20 7.01
C ILE A 169 5.62 -4.18 7.50
N LEU A 170 5.97 -3.33 8.48
CA LEU A 170 5.08 -2.27 8.97
C LEU A 170 4.70 -1.29 7.86
N LEU A 171 5.69 -0.84 7.07
CA LEU A 171 5.47 0.07 5.96
C LEU A 171 4.54 -0.53 4.90
N MET A 172 4.72 -1.79 4.56
CA MET A 172 3.88 -2.49 3.59
C MET A 172 2.45 -2.64 4.09
N HIS A 173 2.24 -3.10 5.34
CA HIS A 173 0.91 -3.20 5.93
C HIS A 173 0.19 -1.84 5.95
N PHE A 174 0.88 -0.80 6.43
CA PHE A 174 0.37 0.57 6.46
C PHE A 174 -0.01 1.07 5.05
N SER A 175 0.91 0.97 4.09
CA SER A 175 0.70 1.48 2.74
C SER A 175 -0.41 0.73 2.00
N ILE A 176 -0.47 -0.60 2.13
CA ILE A 176 -1.51 -1.41 1.48
C ILE A 176 -2.88 -1.13 2.12
N ASN A 177 -2.96 -1.05 3.46
CA ASN A 177 -4.23 -0.76 4.14
C ASN A 177 -4.79 0.61 3.72
N LEU A 178 -3.99 1.69 3.82
CA LEU A 178 -4.41 3.01 3.38
C LEU A 178 -4.77 3.04 1.90
N GLY A 179 -3.91 2.45 1.05
CA GLY A 179 -4.13 2.44 -0.39
C GLY A 179 -5.39 1.68 -0.79
N MET A 180 -5.70 0.57 -0.11
CA MET A 180 -6.91 -0.22 -0.34
C MET A 180 -8.17 0.57 0.06
N VAL A 181 -8.16 1.23 1.23
CA VAL A 181 -9.28 2.04 1.73
C VAL A 181 -9.56 3.25 0.83
N MET A 182 -8.52 3.84 0.25
CA MET A 182 -8.61 4.95 -0.70
C MET A 182 -8.85 4.49 -2.16
N GLY A 183 -8.77 3.18 -2.44
CA GLY A 183 -8.95 2.63 -3.78
C GLY A 183 -7.76 2.79 -4.71
N LEU A 184 -6.56 2.90 -4.18
CA LEU A 184 -5.30 2.88 -4.93
C LEU A 184 -4.80 1.44 -5.15
N PHE A 185 -5.12 0.54 -4.22
CA PHE A 185 -4.80 -0.89 -4.30
C PHE A 185 -6.08 -1.73 -4.27
N PRO A 186 -6.05 -2.95 -4.83
CA PRO A 186 -7.17 -3.87 -4.70
C PRO A 186 -7.41 -4.25 -3.24
N THR A 187 -8.66 -4.58 -2.91
CA THR A 187 -9.06 -4.97 -1.56
C THR A 187 -8.47 -6.34 -1.21
N VAL A 188 -7.44 -6.39 -0.38
CA VAL A 188 -6.71 -7.61 -0.01
C VAL A 188 -7.08 -8.10 1.39
N GLY A 189 -7.58 -7.23 2.26
CA GLY A 189 -7.90 -7.59 3.63
C GLY A 189 -6.65 -7.64 4.53
N ILE A 190 -5.88 -6.56 4.54
CA ILE A 190 -4.68 -6.43 5.37
C ILE A 190 -4.96 -5.44 6.50
N PRO A 191 -4.87 -5.87 7.78
CA PRO A 191 -5.14 -4.99 8.92
C PRO A 191 -4.06 -3.93 9.08
N LEU A 192 -4.45 -2.77 9.62
CA LEU A 192 -3.54 -1.72 10.02
C LEU A 192 -2.84 -2.11 11.33
N PRO A 193 -1.48 -2.23 11.36
CA PRO A 193 -0.76 -2.69 12.55
C PRO A 193 -1.11 -1.89 13.81
N TYR A 194 -1.38 -2.55 14.92
CA TYR A 194 -1.76 -2.00 16.24
C TYR A 194 -3.08 -1.23 16.31
N PHE A 195 -3.71 -0.94 15.19
CA PHE A 195 -4.91 -0.11 15.14
C PHE A 195 -6.17 -0.90 14.77
N SER A 196 -6.07 -1.81 13.81
CA SER A 196 -7.16 -2.68 13.41
C SER A 196 -7.50 -3.69 14.51
N TYR A 197 -8.79 -4.01 14.63
CA TYR A 197 -9.24 -5.11 15.47
C TYR A 197 -8.69 -6.44 14.96
N GLY A 198 -7.99 -7.17 15.85
CA GLY A 198 -7.43 -8.49 15.54
C GLY A 198 -6.40 -8.92 16.57
N GLY A 199 -6.76 -9.85 17.47
CA GLY A 199 -5.87 -10.30 18.56
C GLY A 199 -4.57 -10.93 18.04
N SER A 200 -4.62 -11.74 17.00
CA SER A 200 -3.45 -12.37 16.39
C SER A 200 -2.50 -11.36 15.74
N SER A 201 -3.04 -10.38 15.04
CA SER A 201 -2.28 -9.29 14.42
C SER A 201 -1.57 -8.44 15.48
N LEU A 202 -2.32 -8.00 16.50
CA LEU A 202 -1.77 -7.21 17.61
C LEU A 202 -0.65 -7.96 18.33
N LEU A 203 -0.86 -9.25 18.62
CA LEU A 203 0.14 -10.09 19.31
C LEU A 203 1.40 -10.24 18.44
N ALA A 204 1.25 -10.53 17.15
CA ALA A 204 2.38 -10.70 16.24
C ALA A 204 3.24 -9.44 16.14
N PHE A 205 2.62 -8.28 15.91
CA PHE A 205 3.35 -7.01 15.85
C PHE A 205 3.97 -6.61 17.20
N SER A 206 3.29 -6.89 18.31
CA SER A 206 3.82 -6.65 19.66
C SER A 206 5.06 -7.49 19.95
N ILE A 207 5.05 -8.78 19.59
CA ILE A 207 6.21 -9.66 19.74
C ILE A 207 7.38 -9.17 18.89
N MET A 208 7.14 -8.84 17.61
CA MET A 208 8.19 -8.31 16.73
C MET A 208 8.80 -7.02 17.27
N THR A 209 7.96 -6.13 17.81
CA THR A 209 8.43 -4.90 18.46
C THR A 209 9.28 -5.18 19.69
N ALA A 210 8.83 -6.10 20.55
CA ALA A 210 9.59 -6.48 21.76
C ALA A 210 10.96 -7.08 21.43
N ILE A 211 11.00 -7.96 20.41
CA ILE A 211 12.26 -8.54 19.92
C ILE A 211 13.17 -7.43 19.39
N PHE A 212 12.65 -6.52 18.55
CA PHE A 212 13.45 -5.42 17.99
C PHE A 212 14.03 -4.52 19.08
N PHE A 213 13.25 -4.14 20.08
CA PHE A 213 13.75 -3.33 21.19
C PHE A 213 14.78 -4.06 22.04
N LYS A 214 14.60 -5.35 22.28
CA LYS A 214 15.60 -6.17 23.00
C LYS A 214 16.93 -6.26 22.23
N LEU A 215 16.85 -6.48 20.91
CA LEU A 215 18.05 -6.50 20.05
C LEU A 215 18.76 -5.14 20.05
N ASN A 216 18.00 -4.04 19.96
CA ASN A 216 18.56 -2.69 20.01
C ASN A 216 19.20 -2.37 21.36
N TYR A 217 18.61 -2.83 22.47
CA TYR A 217 19.18 -2.66 23.80
C TYR A 217 20.48 -3.47 23.97
N ALA A 218 20.47 -4.73 23.53
CA ALA A 218 21.64 -5.61 23.60
C ALA A 218 22.82 -5.07 22.77
N ASP A 219 22.55 -4.55 21.56
CA ASP A 219 23.58 -3.97 20.70
C ASP A 219 24.23 -2.73 21.30
N LYS A 220 23.46 -1.89 22.01
CA LYS A 220 24.00 -0.72 22.72
C LYS A 220 24.86 -1.10 23.91
N ASN A 221 24.49 -2.15 24.65
CA ASN A 221 25.21 -2.58 25.88
C ASN A 221 26.35 -3.53 25.60
N SER A 222 26.50 -4.09 24.40
CA SER A 222 27.68 -4.87 24.01
C SER A 222 28.96 -4.02 23.86
N LEU A 223 28.86 -2.74 24.20
CA LEU A 223 29.95 -1.76 24.15
C LEU A 223 30.55 -1.41 25.51
N VAL A 224 30.03 -2.00 26.58
CA VAL A 224 30.59 -1.97 27.94
C VAL A 224 31.19 -3.32 28.29
#